data_e4e30fe55a55d1c54f01a471b1fb5c33
#
_entry.id   e4e30fe55a55d1c54f01a471b1fb5c33
#
_cell.length_a   1.000
_cell.length_b   1.000
_cell.length_c   1.000
_cell.angle_alpha   90.00
_cell.angle_beta   90.00
_cell.angle_gamma   90.00
#
_symmetry.space_group_name_H-M   'P 1'
#
loop_
_entity.id
_entity.type
_entity.pdbx_description
1 polymer ?
#
loop_
_entity_poly.entity_id
_entity_poly.type
_entity_poly.pdbx_seq_one_letter_code
_entity_poly.pdbx_strand_id
1 'polypeptide(L)'
;MLIAPLFLLYDYSFHPPGTRTKEAGLAVAYESGIVCADEVLLHPDPYLTRDEWCVARVAETKRRLEERPGALPTILVNHFPMTREPTTKLRYPEFAQWCGTTRTADWHRRFDARAVVYGHLHIPRTTWEDGVRFEEVSLGYPREWQPRGGPAGLRRIKPEPRAS
;
A
#
# COMPACT_ATOMS: atom_id res chain seq x y z
N MET A 1 -12.62 15.61 -10.40
CA MET A 1 -11.89 14.44 -9.85
C MET A 1 -10.44 14.83 -9.65
N LEU A 2 -9.85 14.49 -8.53
CA LEU A 2 -8.46 14.79 -8.18
C LEU A 2 -7.64 13.49 -8.23
N ILE A 3 -6.53 13.50 -8.95
CA ILE A 3 -5.52 12.44 -8.85
C ILE A 3 -4.55 12.84 -7.74
N ALA A 4 -4.47 12.03 -6.70
CA ALA A 4 -3.68 12.29 -5.50
C ALA A 4 -2.52 11.29 -5.42
N PRO A 5 -1.34 11.64 -5.97
CA PRO A 5 -0.14 10.86 -5.70
C PRO A 5 0.27 11.04 -4.24
N LEU A 6 0.40 9.91 -3.55
CA LEU A 6 0.73 9.85 -2.14
C LEU A 6 2.17 9.37 -1.98
N PHE A 7 2.78 9.76 -0.86
CA PHE A 7 4.05 9.22 -0.42
C PHE A 7 3.88 8.67 0.98
N LEU A 8 3.41 7.44 1.07
CA LEU A 8 3.20 6.71 2.31
C LEU A 8 4.16 5.53 2.37
N LEU A 9 4.43 5.11 3.58
CA LEU A 9 5.36 4.03 3.90
C LEU A 9 4.62 2.91 4.66
N TYR A 10 5.36 2.12 5.40
CA TYR A 10 4.87 1.12 6.34
C TYR A 10 5.33 1.46 7.76
N ASP A 11 4.58 0.99 8.75
CA ASP A 11 4.88 1.17 10.17
C ASP A 11 4.79 -0.16 10.95
N TYR A 12 4.93 -1.27 10.24
CA TYR A 12 4.86 -2.64 10.77
C TYR A 12 3.49 -3.04 11.35
N SER A 13 2.47 -2.18 11.23
CA SER A 13 1.13 -2.44 11.81
C SER A 13 0.32 -3.52 11.07
N PHE A 14 0.76 -3.97 9.90
CA PHE A 14 0.19 -5.14 9.23
C PHE A 14 0.82 -6.42 9.77
N HIS A 15 0.64 -6.65 11.08
CA HIS A 15 1.28 -7.76 11.78
C HIS A 15 1.07 -9.11 11.08
N PRO A 16 2.13 -9.95 10.98
CA PRO A 16 2.00 -11.34 10.57
C PRO A 16 0.99 -12.11 11.44
N PRO A 17 0.40 -13.20 10.93
CA PRO A 17 -0.51 -14.04 11.71
C PRO A 17 0.10 -14.47 13.05
N GLY A 18 -0.67 -14.37 14.12
CA GLY A 18 -0.23 -14.75 15.46
C GLY A 18 0.62 -13.71 16.19
N THR A 19 0.98 -12.59 15.56
CA THR A 19 1.77 -11.53 16.20
C THR A 19 0.95 -10.26 16.43
N ARG A 20 1.39 -9.42 17.37
CA ARG A 20 0.71 -8.15 17.74
C ARG A 20 1.68 -6.98 17.95
N THR A 21 2.98 -7.22 17.83
CA THR A 21 4.01 -6.18 17.94
C THR A 21 4.99 -6.27 16.79
N LYS A 22 5.70 -5.19 16.53
CA LYS A 22 6.76 -5.10 15.53
C LYS A 22 7.84 -6.14 15.78
N GLU A 23 8.31 -6.24 17.03
CA GLU A 23 9.41 -7.14 17.43
C GLU A 23 9.01 -8.59 17.19
N ALA A 24 7.80 -8.99 17.60
CA ALA A 24 7.29 -10.34 17.37
C ALA A 24 7.13 -10.64 15.87
N GLY A 25 6.67 -9.67 15.10
CA GLY A 25 6.54 -9.80 13.64
C GLY A 25 7.88 -9.99 12.94
N LEU A 26 8.88 -9.18 13.32
CA LEU A 26 10.24 -9.28 12.78
C LEU A 26 10.90 -10.60 13.16
N ALA A 27 10.73 -11.06 14.42
CA ALA A 27 11.28 -12.34 14.88
C ALA A 27 10.74 -13.52 14.04
N VAL A 28 9.42 -13.61 13.87
CA VAL A 28 8.79 -14.67 13.06
C VAL A 28 9.25 -14.60 11.59
N ALA A 29 9.38 -13.39 11.02
CA ALA A 29 9.88 -13.25 9.66
C ALA A 29 11.31 -13.76 9.52
N TYR A 30 12.21 -13.38 10.43
CA TYR A 30 13.61 -13.79 10.40
C TYR A 30 13.77 -15.30 10.64
N GLU A 31 13.01 -15.90 11.56
CA GLU A 31 12.97 -17.34 11.77
C GLU A 31 12.51 -18.09 10.52
N SER A 32 11.61 -17.51 9.74
CA SER A 32 11.14 -18.05 8.46
C SER A 32 12.08 -17.74 7.29
N GLY A 33 13.20 -17.06 7.51
CA GLY A 33 14.13 -16.64 6.47
C GLY A 33 13.59 -15.52 5.57
N ILE A 34 12.54 -14.81 6.00
CA ILE A 34 11.93 -13.69 5.27
C ILE A 34 12.53 -12.38 5.74
N VAL A 35 13.09 -11.65 4.80
CA VAL A 35 13.73 -10.35 5.04
C VAL A 35 13.22 -9.31 4.05
N CYS A 36 13.22 -8.04 4.46
CA CYS A 36 13.01 -6.91 3.58
C CYS A 36 14.31 -6.11 3.45
N ALA A 37 14.72 -5.82 2.23
CA ALA A 37 15.94 -5.04 1.97
C ALA A 37 15.89 -3.64 2.61
N ASP A 38 14.70 -3.10 2.81
CA ASP A 38 14.49 -1.81 3.45
C ASP A 38 15.01 -1.77 4.89
N GLU A 39 15.09 -2.92 5.58
CA GLU A 39 15.68 -2.99 6.93
C GLU A 39 17.15 -2.56 6.97
N VAL A 40 17.83 -2.68 5.83
CA VAL A 40 19.25 -2.33 5.69
C VAL A 40 19.45 -1.10 4.82
N LEU A 41 18.68 -0.97 3.73
CA LEU A 41 18.93 0.02 2.69
C LEU A 41 18.09 1.30 2.81
N LEU A 42 16.96 1.25 3.51
CA LEU A 42 16.09 2.42 3.68
C LEU A 42 16.47 3.20 4.95
N HIS A 43 17.10 4.35 4.75
CA HIS A 43 17.49 5.27 5.82
C HIS A 43 16.38 6.30 6.05
N PRO A 44 15.82 6.38 7.28
CA PRO A 44 14.66 7.23 7.56
C PRO A 44 15.01 8.69 7.91
N ASP A 45 16.26 9.13 7.72
CA ASP A 45 16.68 10.48 8.11
C ASP A 45 15.70 11.57 7.63
N PRO A 46 15.39 12.58 8.45
CA PRO A 46 15.89 12.86 9.79
C PRO A 46 15.16 12.16 10.96
N TYR A 47 14.29 11.18 10.70
CA TYR A 47 13.56 10.43 11.71
C TYR A 47 14.45 9.33 12.31
N LEU A 48 14.18 8.95 13.56
CA LEU A 48 14.94 7.89 14.22
C LEU A 48 14.61 6.50 13.69
N THR A 49 13.36 6.30 13.25
CA THR A 49 12.87 5.00 12.78
C THR A 49 11.98 5.14 11.55
N ARG A 50 11.80 4.04 10.80
CA ARG A 50 10.90 4.00 9.63
C ARG A 50 9.45 4.18 10.00
N ASP A 51 9.03 3.66 11.14
CA ASP A 51 7.67 3.83 11.67
C ASP A 51 7.38 5.28 12.06
N GLU A 52 8.32 6.00 12.69
CA GLU A 52 8.19 7.45 12.90
C GLU A 52 8.08 8.22 11.58
N TRP A 53 8.91 7.89 10.61
CA TRP A 53 8.82 8.47 9.28
C TRP A 53 7.46 8.19 8.62
N CYS A 54 6.97 6.96 8.69
CA CYS A 54 5.63 6.60 8.21
C CYS A 54 4.55 7.46 8.87
N VAL A 55 4.58 7.59 10.19
CA VAL A 55 3.61 8.41 10.95
C VAL A 55 3.62 9.87 10.47
N ALA A 56 4.79 10.46 10.30
CA ALA A 56 4.94 11.83 9.80
C ALA A 56 4.40 11.97 8.37
N ARG A 57 4.69 11.01 7.47
CA ARG A 57 4.17 11.02 6.09
C ARG A 57 2.67 10.86 6.03
N VAL A 58 2.09 10.02 6.89
CA VAL A 58 0.64 9.85 7.02
C VAL A 58 0.00 11.17 7.47
N ALA A 59 0.54 11.82 8.50
CA ALA A 59 0.00 13.09 9.02
C ALA A 59 0.04 14.19 7.94
N GLU A 60 1.17 14.36 7.26
CA GLU A 60 1.32 15.36 6.20
C GLU A 60 0.40 15.08 5.00
N THR A 61 0.32 13.84 4.57
CA THR A 61 -0.53 13.44 3.44
C THR A 61 -2.00 13.65 3.77
N LYS A 62 -2.42 13.30 4.99
CA LYS A 62 -3.77 13.52 5.49
C LYS A 62 -4.13 15.01 5.47
N ARG A 63 -3.25 15.88 6.02
CA ARG A 63 -3.43 17.33 6.01
C ARG A 63 -3.65 17.86 4.58
N ARG A 64 -2.79 17.47 3.63
CA ARG A 64 -2.91 17.86 2.21
C ARG A 64 -4.23 17.42 1.57
N LEU A 65 -4.69 16.22 1.89
CA LEU A 65 -5.96 15.71 1.39
C LEU A 65 -7.16 16.42 2.04
N GLU A 66 -7.06 16.85 3.29
CA GLU A 66 -8.09 17.64 3.99
C GLU A 66 -8.19 19.07 3.48
N GLU A 67 -7.05 19.68 3.12
CA GLU A 67 -6.95 21.04 2.59
C GLU A 67 -7.29 21.14 1.08
N ARG A 68 -7.60 20.01 0.40
CA ARG A 68 -7.89 20.05 -1.02
C ARG A 68 -9.09 20.94 -1.36
N PRO A 69 -9.06 21.66 -2.50
CA PRO A 69 -10.17 22.53 -2.91
C PRO A 69 -11.42 21.70 -3.19
N GLY A 70 -12.52 22.03 -2.52
CA GLY A 70 -13.83 21.42 -2.73
C GLY A 70 -13.91 19.94 -2.32
N ALA A 71 -15.09 19.35 -2.49
CA ALA A 71 -15.37 17.94 -2.22
C ALA A 71 -15.15 17.07 -3.47
N LEU A 72 -14.05 17.26 -4.20
CA LEU A 72 -13.79 16.50 -5.41
C LEU A 72 -13.49 15.03 -5.08
N PRO A 73 -14.13 14.08 -5.77
CA PRO A 73 -13.77 12.67 -5.66
C PRO A 73 -12.30 12.46 -6.08
N THR A 74 -11.64 11.48 -5.45
CA THR A 74 -10.21 11.25 -5.62
C THR A 74 -9.90 9.94 -6.35
N ILE A 75 -8.71 9.87 -6.94
CA ILE A 75 -7.98 8.65 -7.23
C ILE A 75 -6.73 8.70 -6.34
N LEU A 76 -6.65 7.81 -5.36
CA LEU A 76 -5.50 7.70 -4.48
C LEU A 76 -4.45 6.80 -5.14
N VAL A 77 -3.23 7.30 -5.30
CA VAL A 77 -2.13 6.55 -5.92
C VAL A 77 -0.97 6.46 -4.93
N ASN A 78 -0.61 5.26 -4.52
CA ASN A 78 0.48 5.01 -3.59
C ASN A 78 1.33 3.83 -4.06
N HIS A 79 2.54 3.69 -3.53
CA HIS A 79 3.36 2.49 -3.75
C HIS A 79 2.81 1.30 -2.95
N PHE A 80 2.53 1.49 -1.66
CA PHE A 80 2.02 0.46 -0.76
C PHE A 80 0.49 0.38 -0.79
N PRO A 81 -0.14 -0.77 -0.54
CA PRO A 81 -1.59 -0.87 -0.35
C PRO A 81 -2.07 0.03 0.79
N MET A 82 -3.27 0.56 0.63
CA MET A 82 -3.91 1.45 1.61
C MET A 82 -4.59 0.68 2.75
N THR A 83 -4.93 -0.60 2.50
CA THR A 83 -5.60 -1.50 3.44
C THR A 83 -4.80 -2.80 3.57
N ARG A 84 -5.04 -3.55 4.64
CA ARG A 84 -4.34 -4.81 4.89
C ARG A 84 -4.85 -5.96 4.00
N GLU A 85 -6.10 -5.90 3.52
CA GLU A 85 -6.72 -7.01 2.80
C GLU A 85 -5.83 -7.59 1.69
N PRO A 86 -5.22 -6.78 0.80
CA PRO A 86 -4.37 -7.31 -0.27
C PRO A 86 -3.22 -8.19 0.20
N THR A 87 -2.68 -7.94 1.39
CA THR A 87 -1.54 -8.70 1.95
C THR A 87 -1.92 -10.12 2.35
N THR A 88 -3.21 -10.44 2.48
CA THR A 88 -3.69 -11.80 2.75
C THR A 88 -3.38 -12.79 1.62
N LYS A 89 -3.00 -12.29 0.45
CA LYS A 89 -2.64 -13.08 -0.74
C LYS A 89 -1.14 -13.29 -0.90
N LEU A 90 -0.34 -12.75 0.00
CA LEU A 90 1.10 -12.96 -0.01
C LEU A 90 1.42 -14.44 0.21
N ARG A 91 2.37 -14.95 -0.58
CA ARG A 91 2.92 -16.31 -0.40
C ARG A 91 3.60 -16.46 0.97
N TYR A 92 4.18 -15.38 1.46
CA TYR A 92 4.87 -15.28 2.74
C TYR A 92 4.15 -14.23 3.57
N PRO A 93 3.20 -14.62 4.42
CA PRO A 93 2.38 -13.70 5.20
C PRO A 93 3.21 -12.84 6.19
N GLU A 94 4.41 -13.30 6.54
CA GLU A 94 5.38 -12.57 7.36
C GLU A 94 5.81 -11.25 6.70
N PHE A 95 5.80 -11.18 5.37
CA PHE A 95 6.16 -9.99 4.61
C PHE A 95 5.13 -8.86 4.75
N ALA A 96 3.91 -9.14 5.22
CA ALA A 96 2.84 -8.14 5.31
C ALA A 96 3.23 -6.89 6.11
N GLN A 97 4.05 -7.03 7.15
CA GLN A 97 4.45 -5.92 8.02
C GLN A 97 5.22 -4.80 7.30
N TRP A 98 5.81 -5.08 6.14
CA TRP A 98 6.49 -4.10 5.29
C TRP A 98 5.60 -3.58 4.14
N CYS A 99 4.29 -3.83 4.18
CA CYS A 99 3.41 -3.55 3.06
C CYS A 99 2.45 -2.37 3.27
N GLY A 100 2.57 -1.62 4.35
CA GLY A 100 1.71 -0.46 4.58
C GLY A 100 1.41 -0.18 6.04
N THR A 101 0.31 0.54 6.29
CA THR A 101 -0.07 0.99 7.63
C THR A 101 -1.58 0.90 7.83
N THR A 102 -2.00 0.55 9.04
CA THR A 102 -3.42 0.56 9.43
C THR A 102 -4.02 1.97 9.50
N ARG A 103 -3.18 3.02 9.51
CA ARG A 103 -3.60 4.42 9.63
C ARG A 103 -4.34 4.95 8.39
N THR A 104 -4.28 4.23 7.28
CA THR A 104 -4.91 4.61 6.00
C THR A 104 -6.12 3.77 5.66
N ALA A 105 -6.53 2.85 6.55
CA ALA A 105 -7.54 1.83 6.27
C ALA A 105 -8.92 2.38 5.85
N ASP A 106 -9.28 3.59 6.27
CA ASP A 106 -10.55 4.24 5.93
C ASP A 106 -10.42 5.33 4.86
N TRP A 107 -9.24 5.59 4.31
CA TRP A 107 -9.00 6.75 3.43
C TRP A 107 -9.76 6.67 2.12
N HIS A 108 -10.00 5.47 1.60
CA HIS A 108 -10.80 5.29 0.39
C HIS A 108 -12.24 5.80 0.57
N ARG A 109 -12.81 5.70 1.78
CA ARG A 109 -14.13 6.27 2.14
C ARG A 109 -14.00 7.74 2.52
N ARG A 110 -13.06 8.07 3.42
CA ARG A 110 -12.86 9.40 3.98
C ARG A 110 -12.61 10.46 2.92
N PHE A 111 -11.88 10.12 1.86
CA PHE A 111 -11.51 11.04 0.79
C PHE A 111 -12.28 10.80 -0.51
N ASP A 112 -13.46 10.17 -0.44
CA ASP A 112 -14.32 9.87 -1.59
C ASP A 112 -13.54 9.30 -2.78
N ALA A 113 -12.74 8.25 -2.55
CA ALA A 113 -11.96 7.64 -3.60
C ALA A 113 -12.87 6.90 -4.59
N ARG A 114 -12.63 7.11 -5.88
CA ARG A 114 -13.23 6.33 -6.98
C ARG A 114 -12.35 5.16 -7.36
N ALA A 115 -11.06 5.28 -7.12
CA ALA A 115 -10.12 4.19 -7.23
C ALA A 115 -8.95 4.40 -6.28
N VAL A 116 -8.36 3.29 -5.84
CA VAL A 116 -7.08 3.21 -5.16
C VAL A 116 -6.13 2.43 -6.04
N VAL A 117 -5.00 3.02 -6.40
CA VAL A 117 -3.97 2.42 -7.25
C VAL A 117 -2.72 2.22 -6.42
N TYR A 118 -2.21 1.01 -6.40
CA TYR A 118 -1.01 0.68 -5.62
C TYR A 118 -0.20 -0.41 -6.32
N GLY A 119 0.97 -0.69 -5.78
CA GLY A 119 1.88 -1.73 -6.24
C GLY A 119 2.44 -2.54 -5.08
N HIS A 120 3.77 -2.76 -5.10
CA HIS A 120 4.55 -3.39 -4.04
C HIS A 120 4.38 -4.91 -3.90
N LEU A 121 3.17 -5.44 -4.00
CA LEU A 121 2.91 -6.86 -3.72
C LEU A 121 3.29 -7.80 -4.87
N HIS A 122 3.46 -7.28 -6.08
CA HIS A 122 3.71 -8.05 -7.31
C HIS A 122 2.60 -9.08 -7.61
N ILE A 123 1.36 -8.76 -7.24
CA ILE A 123 0.17 -9.58 -7.46
C ILE A 123 -0.87 -8.76 -8.25
N PRO A 124 -0.61 -8.44 -9.54
CA PRO A 124 -1.48 -7.57 -10.32
C PRO A 124 -2.92 -8.08 -10.37
N ARG A 125 -3.84 -7.28 -9.84
CA ARG A 125 -5.26 -7.63 -9.79
C ARG A 125 -6.14 -6.42 -9.53
N THR A 126 -7.44 -6.57 -9.78
CA THR A 126 -8.50 -5.65 -9.38
C THR A 126 -9.31 -6.27 -8.25
N THR A 127 -9.56 -5.51 -7.21
CA THR A 127 -10.45 -5.87 -6.10
C THR A 127 -11.41 -4.72 -5.79
N TRP A 128 -12.42 -4.98 -4.96
CA TRP A 128 -13.40 -3.99 -4.55
C TRP A 128 -13.54 -4.04 -3.03
N GLU A 129 -13.50 -2.87 -2.40
CA GLU A 129 -13.70 -2.70 -0.98
C GLU A 129 -14.62 -1.47 -0.78
N ASP A 130 -15.72 -1.63 -0.06
CA ASP A 130 -16.73 -0.57 0.17
C ASP A 130 -17.22 0.11 -1.13
N GLY A 131 -17.33 -0.62 -2.23
CA GLY A 131 -17.71 -0.10 -3.54
C GLY A 131 -16.65 0.74 -4.23
N VAL A 132 -15.43 0.78 -3.70
CA VAL A 132 -14.26 1.45 -4.30
C VAL A 132 -13.39 0.41 -5.00
N ARG A 133 -12.91 0.75 -6.18
CA ARG A 133 -12.03 -0.09 -6.98
C ARG A 133 -10.59 0.03 -6.49
N PHE A 134 -9.96 -1.12 -6.20
CA PHE A 134 -8.55 -1.22 -5.81
C PHE A 134 -7.75 -1.91 -6.93
N GLU A 135 -6.71 -1.26 -7.42
CA GLU A 135 -5.88 -1.71 -8.53
C GLU A 135 -4.44 -1.94 -8.07
N GLU A 136 -4.05 -3.20 -7.95
CA GLU A 136 -2.65 -3.56 -7.84
C GLU A 136 -2.03 -3.58 -9.23
N VAL A 137 -1.04 -2.72 -9.48
CA VAL A 137 -0.50 -2.45 -10.81
C VAL A 137 1.00 -2.75 -10.93
N SER A 138 1.55 -3.53 -10.01
CA SER A 138 2.98 -3.88 -10.07
C SER A 138 3.34 -4.56 -11.38
N LEU A 139 4.45 -4.15 -11.95
CA LEU A 139 5.09 -4.90 -13.02
C LEU A 139 5.74 -6.17 -12.47
N GLY A 140 6.38 -6.07 -11.31
CA GLY A 140 7.18 -7.14 -10.72
C GLY A 140 8.59 -7.24 -11.31
N TYR A 141 9.31 -8.28 -10.89
CA TYR A 141 10.66 -8.55 -11.39
C TYR A 141 10.64 -9.26 -12.74
N PRO A 142 11.70 -9.14 -13.56
CA PRO A 142 11.80 -9.86 -14.84
C PRO A 142 11.48 -11.35 -14.74
N ARG A 143 11.95 -12.03 -13.71
CA ARG A 143 11.65 -13.45 -13.45
C ARG A 143 10.16 -13.77 -13.27
N GLU A 144 9.34 -12.78 -12.96
CA GLU A 144 7.91 -12.95 -12.71
C GLU A 144 7.06 -12.79 -13.96
N TRP A 145 7.49 -11.94 -14.91
CA TRP A 145 6.74 -11.67 -16.13
C TRP A 145 7.37 -12.27 -17.39
N GLN A 146 8.67 -12.54 -17.44
CA GLN A 146 9.31 -13.18 -18.60
C GLN A 146 8.65 -14.52 -18.99
N PRO A 147 8.30 -15.43 -18.05
CA PRO A 147 7.63 -16.69 -18.40
C PRO A 147 6.22 -16.48 -19.00
N ARG A 148 5.63 -15.31 -18.85
CA ARG A 148 4.30 -14.93 -19.37
C ARG A 148 4.37 -14.24 -20.74
N GLY A 149 5.53 -14.19 -21.39
CA GLY A 149 5.70 -13.59 -22.71
C GLY A 149 6.06 -12.09 -22.71
N GLY A 150 6.42 -11.55 -21.56
CA GLY A 150 6.86 -10.14 -21.43
C GLY A 150 6.08 -9.34 -20.37
N PRO A 151 6.47 -8.08 -20.18
CA PRO A 151 5.80 -7.21 -19.22
C PRO A 151 4.37 -6.90 -19.67
N ALA A 152 3.44 -6.86 -18.72
CA ALA A 152 2.09 -6.36 -19.02
C ALA A 152 2.16 -4.91 -19.51
N GLY A 153 1.36 -4.57 -20.50
CA GLY A 153 1.24 -3.20 -21.01
C GLY A 153 0.61 -2.26 -19.97
N LEU A 154 0.53 -0.98 -20.33
CA LEU A 154 -0.11 0.02 -19.48
C LEU A 154 -1.57 -0.35 -19.21
N ARG A 155 -1.95 -0.26 -17.93
CA ARG A 155 -3.29 -0.54 -17.45
C ARG A 155 -4.13 0.73 -17.48
N ARG A 156 -5.26 0.69 -18.19
CA ARG A 156 -6.19 1.82 -18.19
C ARG A 156 -7.14 1.71 -16.99
N ILE A 157 -7.02 2.64 -16.06
CA ILE A 157 -7.91 2.76 -14.92
C ILE A 157 -8.92 3.86 -15.23
N LYS A 158 -10.18 3.46 -15.45
CA LYS A 158 -11.31 4.38 -15.56
C LYS A 158 -12.25 4.07 -14.40
N PRO A 159 -12.27 4.90 -13.36
CA PRO A 159 -13.30 4.76 -12.34
C PRO A 159 -14.65 5.07 -12.99
N GLU A 160 -15.60 4.15 -12.83
CA GLU A 160 -16.97 4.38 -13.28
C GLU A 160 -17.67 5.39 -12.35
N PRO A 161 -18.61 6.20 -12.86
CA PRO A 161 -19.46 7.00 -11.99
C PRO A 161 -20.19 6.07 -11.00
N ARG A 162 -20.33 6.49 -9.74
CA ARG A 162 -21.23 5.79 -8.84
C ARG A 162 -22.63 5.85 -9.43
N ALA A 163 -23.33 4.71 -9.50
CA ALA A 163 -24.76 4.70 -9.75
C ALA A 163 -25.43 5.55 -8.65
N SER A 164 -26.17 6.55 -9.06
CA SER A 164 -26.98 7.44 -8.21
C SER A 164 -28.11 6.67 -7.57
#